data_8764cc7a6f7637ef4c2af1092ebbea7b
#
_entry.id   8764cc7a6f7637ef4c2af1092ebbea7b
#
_cell.length_a   1.000
_cell.length_b   1.000
_cell.length_c   1.000
_cell.angle_alpha   90.00
_cell.angle_beta   90.00
_cell.angle_gamma   90.00
#
_symmetry.space_group_name_H-M   'P 1'
#
loop_
_entity.id
_entity.type
_entity.pdbx_description
1 polymer ?
#
loop_
_entity_poly.entity_id
_entity_poly.type
_entity_poly.pdbx_seq_one_letter_code
_entity_poly.pdbx_strand_id
1 'polypeptide(L)'
;VAGAMAEANPEGAADMAAAMAEANPAAAQGAAQAVMEANPEAAAEVASAMAEVAPQAAGVIANAAAEANPEAAAEIASAVIEAVTTAASENAASAAETSGTDAEGAATAGDQAAAQAAAQVAAQVTNGISQAAPEAAGEVAAAMAEAAPSAAAQIAQVAAAANPEAAAEIASAVVSAVVDNAAENAAANEDAETGAAQAATQVAAAAQAIAAGVAQAAPEQAAEMATALSEAAPDASAQIVAGTATVNPEAAAELTATIVEENPEAAASISIAVAQSNPAAAAAVAGAVAEAAPEQAAAAATAMAAANPAAAQGAAQAVMEANPEAAAEVAVAMAEMAPQAAGVIANAAAEANPEAAAEIASAVIEAVTTAASENAASAAETSG
;
A
#
# COMPACT_ATOMS: atom_id res chain seq x y z
N VAL A 1 -17.15 -16.65 36.50
CA VAL A 1 -16.59 -18.01 36.74
C VAL A 1 -15.18 -18.07 36.18
N ALA A 2 -14.96 -17.70 34.93
CA ALA A 2 -13.63 -17.76 34.28
C ALA A 2 -12.55 -17.00 35.08
N GLY A 3 -12.77 -15.73 35.45
CA GLY A 3 -11.83 -14.93 36.22
C GLY A 3 -11.50 -15.52 37.58
N ALA A 4 -12.51 -15.98 38.33
CA ALA A 4 -12.29 -16.61 39.63
C ALA A 4 -11.51 -17.94 39.55
N MET A 5 -11.62 -18.65 38.43
CA MET A 5 -10.81 -19.85 38.16
C MET A 5 -9.39 -19.49 37.81
N ALA A 6 -9.19 -18.42 37.02
CA ALA A 6 -7.86 -17.90 36.66
C ALA A 6 -7.11 -17.34 37.87
N GLU A 7 -7.79 -16.64 38.80
CA GLU A 7 -7.22 -16.20 40.07
C GLU A 7 -6.78 -17.40 40.96
N ALA A 8 -7.54 -18.49 40.91
CA ALA A 8 -7.25 -19.69 41.71
C ALA A 8 -6.12 -20.56 41.09
N ASN A 9 -5.96 -20.54 39.78
CA ASN A 9 -4.94 -21.29 39.06
C ASN A 9 -4.39 -20.46 37.84
N PRO A 10 -3.49 -19.52 38.10
CA PRO A 10 -2.93 -18.66 37.04
C PRO A 10 -2.17 -19.45 35.97
N GLU A 11 -1.45 -20.51 36.35
CA GLU A 11 -0.67 -21.35 35.39
C GLU A 11 -1.58 -22.14 34.44
N GLY A 12 -2.83 -22.42 34.79
CA GLY A 12 -3.78 -23.09 33.92
C GLY A 12 -4.81 -22.15 33.29
N ALA A 13 -4.59 -20.84 33.36
CA ALA A 13 -5.55 -19.86 32.89
C ALA A 13 -5.78 -19.94 31.37
N ALA A 14 -4.70 -20.13 30.58
CA ALA A 14 -4.76 -20.28 29.14
C ALA A 14 -5.55 -21.52 28.72
N ASP A 15 -5.24 -22.68 29.29
CA ASP A 15 -5.93 -23.93 28.99
C ASP A 15 -7.43 -23.86 29.32
N MET A 16 -7.77 -23.22 30.43
CA MET A 16 -9.17 -23.04 30.85
C MET A 16 -9.90 -22.11 29.87
N ALA A 17 -9.26 -21.02 29.44
CA ALA A 17 -9.85 -20.07 28.50
C ALA A 17 -10.07 -20.73 27.13
N ALA A 18 -9.08 -21.49 26.64
CA ALA A 18 -9.18 -22.26 25.40
C ALA A 18 -10.32 -23.29 25.47
N ALA A 19 -10.39 -24.09 26.52
CA ALA A 19 -11.48 -25.07 26.70
C ALA A 19 -12.87 -24.41 26.78
N MET A 20 -12.98 -23.20 27.34
CA MET A 20 -14.23 -22.45 27.35
C MET A 20 -14.59 -21.90 25.97
N ALA A 21 -13.60 -21.44 25.19
CA ALA A 21 -13.79 -20.96 23.83
C ALA A 21 -14.18 -22.12 22.87
N GLU A 22 -13.56 -23.28 23.04
CA GLU A 22 -13.91 -24.50 22.28
C GLU A 22 -15.35 -24.95 22.57
N ALA A 23 -15.73 -24.96 23.84
CA ALA A 23 -17.08 -25.36 24.26
C ALA A 23 -18.17 -24.37 23.80
N ASN A 24 -17.85 -23.08 23.73
CA ASN A 24 -18.78 -22.03 23.30
C ASN A 24 -18.05 -20.83 22.70
N PRO A 25 -17.78 -20.84 21.38
CA PRO A 25 -17.09 -19.73 20.69
C PRO A 25 -17.76 -18.37 20.87
N ALA A 26 -19.09 -18.32 21.04
CA ALA A 26 -19.81 -17.07 21.28
C ALA A 26 -19.52 -16.46 22.67
N ALA A 27 -19.02 -17.26 23.63
CA ALA A 27 -18.59 -16.79 24.93
C ALA A 27 -17.07 -16.51 25.01
N ALA A 28 -16.32 -16.74 23.94
CA ALA A 28 -14.87 -16.60 23.93
C ALA A 28 -14.41 -15.22 24.40
N GLN A 29 -15.02 -14.14 23.90
CA GLN A 29 -14.68 -12.76 24.30
C GLN A 29 -14.84 -12.54 25.81
N GLY A 30 -15.99 -12.94 26.38
CA GLY A 30 -16.23 -12.75 27.81
C GLY A 30 -15.37 -13.66 28.70
N ALA A 31 -14.97 -14.84 28.19
CA ALA A 31 -14.03 -15.71 28.87
C ALA A 31 -12.61 -15.11 28.84
N ALA A 32 -12.18 -14.64 27.65
CA ALA A 32 -10.91 -13.95 27.44
C ALA A 32 -10.77 -12.77 28.42
N GLN A 33 -11.71 -11.84 28.36
CA GLN A 33 -11.70 -10.66 29.21
C GLN A 33 -11.60 -11.02 30.70
N ALA A 34 -12.45 -11.93 31.18
CA ALA A 34 -12.46 -12.30 32.57
C ALA A 34 -11.18 -13.01 33.08
N VAL A 35 -10.53 -13.78 32.21
CA VAL A 35 -9.27 -14.47 32.52
C VAL A 35 -8.08 -13.50 32.47
N MET A 36 -8.02 -12.65 31.47
CA MET A 36 -6.94 -11.68 31.27
C MET A 36 -7.00 -10.53 32.31
N GLU A 37 -8.20 -10.06 32.70
CA GLU A 37 -8.35 -9.11 33.82
C GLU A 37 -7.84 -9.69 35.15
N ALA A 38 -8.01 -11.01 35.34
CA ALA A 38 -7.49 -11.70 36.52
C ALA A 38 -5.98 -11.96 36.47
N ASN A 39 -5.42 -12.09 35.28
CA ASN A 39 -4.00 -12.36 35.06
C ASN A 39 -3.47 -11.63 33.79
N PRO A 40 -3.22 -10.31 33.87
CA PRO A 40 -2.78 -9.50 32.71
C PRO A 40 -1.42 -9.93 32.12
N GLU A 41 -0.52 -10.48 32.94
CA GLU A 41 0.80 -10.95 32.50
C GLU A 41 0.70 -12.16 31.53
N ALA A 42 -0.38 -12.93 31.64
CA ALA A 42 -0.65 -14.07 30.75
C ALA A 42 -1.52 -13.70 29.53
N ALA A 43 -1.77 -12.41 29.27
CA ALA A 43 -2.71 -11.99 28.22
C ALA A 43 -2.35 -12.54 26.84
N ALA A 44 -1.07 -12.51 26.45
CA ALA A 44 -0.61 -13.04 25.16
C ALA A 44 -0.80 -14.56 25.06
N GLU A 45 -0.42 -15.31 26.08
CA GLU A 45 -0.58 -16.77 26.14
C GLU A 45 -2.05 -17.19 26.12
N VAL A 46 -2.90 -16.52 26.90
CA VAL A 46 -4.34 -16.74 26.89
C VAL A 46 -4.96 -16.42 25.54
N ALA A 47 -4.55 -15.30 24.93
CA ALA A 47 -5.06 -14.89 23.62
C ALA A 47 -4.66 -15.88 22.52
N SER A 48 -3.41 -16.34 22.52
CA SER A 48 -2.89 -17.36 21.60
C SER A 48 -3.69 -18.67 21.73
N ALA A 49 -3.78 -19.24 22.91
CA ALA A 49 -4.50 -20.49 23.15
C ALA A 49 -5.99 -20.43 22.76
N MET A 50 -6.63 -19.28 23.00
CA MET A 50 -8.03 -19.08 22.58
C MET A 50 -8.18 -18.87 21.08
N ALA A 51 -7.25 -18.19 20.42
CA ALA A 51 -7.27 -17.95 18.98
C ALA A 51 -7.05 -19.24 18.16
N GLU A 52 -6.27 -20.17 18.67
CA GLU A 52 -6.07 -21.50 18.09
C GLU A 52 -7.38 -22.28 17.95
N VAL A 53 -8.22 -22.26 18.98
CA VAL A 53 -9.51 -22.98 18.99
C VAL A 53 -10.68 -22.15 18.45
N ALA A 54 -10.59 -20.83 18.42
CA ALA A 54 -11.63 -19.92 17.95
C ALA A 54 -11.09 -18.81 17.04
N PRO A 55 -10.51 -19.15 15.88
CA PRO A 55 -9.84 -18.17 14.98
C PRO A 55 -10.77 -17.06 14.48
N GLN A 56 -12.07 -17.33 14.32
CA GLN A 56 -13.05 -16.31 13.95
C GLN A 56 -13.29 -15.26 15.05
N ALA A 57 -12.88 -15.51 16.28
CA ALA A 57 -12.96 -14.57 17.39
C ALA A 57 -11.61 -13.85 17.67
N ALA A 58 -10.57 -14.10 16.86
CA ALA A 58 -9.21 -13.63 17.09
C ALA A 58 -9.12 -12.11 17.31
N GLY A 59 -9.83 -11.30 16.53
CA GLY A 59 -9.83 -9.84 16.69
C GLY A 59 -10.41 -9.37 18.03
N VAL A 60 -11.52 -9.99 18.51
CA VAL A 60 -12.12 -9.63 19.80
C VAL A 60 -11.33 -10.18 20.98
N ILE A 61 -10.67 -11.34 20.81
CA ILE A 61 -9.75 -11.90 21.80
C ILE A 61 -8.53 -11.00 21.95
N ALA A 62 -7.92 -10.60 20.84
CA ALA A 62 -6.77 -9.71 20.82
C ALA A 62 -7.08 -8.31 21.42
N ASN A 63 -8.27 -7.76 21.14
CA ASN A 63 -8.73 -6.53 21.78
C ASN A 63 -8.81 -6.68 23.30
N ALA A 64 -9.47 -7.73 23.78
CA ALA A 64 -9.60 -7.98 25.23
C ALA A 64 -8.22 -8.19 25.91
N ALA A 65 -7.28 -8.83 25.22
CA ALA A 65 -5.91 -9.01 25.71
C ALA A 65 -5.14 -7.68 25.79
N ALA A 66 -5.26 -6.83 24.76
CA ALA A 66 -4.63 -5.52 24.74
C ALA A 66 -5.26 -4.53 25.74
N GLU A 67 -6.56 -4.62 26.00
CA GLU A 67 -7.20 -3.87 27.10
C GLU A 67 -6.66 -4.28 28.47
N ALA A 68 -6.37 -5.58 28.67
CA ALA A 68 -5.81 -6.09 29.92
C ALA A 68 -4.32 -5.77 30.08
N ASN A 69 -3.55 -5.79 28.98
CA ASN A 69 -2.12 -5.51 28.97
C ASN A 69 -1.70 -4.72 27.71
N PRO A 70 -1.89 -3.39 27.68
CA PRO A 70 -1.56 -2.56 26.53
C PRO A 70 -0.07 -2.55 26.16
N GLU A 71 0.83 -2.72 27.14
CA GLU A 71 2.28 -2.75 26.92
C GLU A 71 2.73 -3.98 26.11
N ALA A 72 1.95 -5.07 26.14
CA ALA A 72 2.21 -6.29 25.37
C ALA A 72 1.45 -6.34 24.04
N ALA A 73 0.91 -5.23 23.54
CA ALA A 73 0.02 -5.21 22.39
C ALA A 73 0.61 -5.87 21.13
N ALA A 74 1.87 -5.59 20.79
CA ALA A 74 2.55 -6.19 19.64
C ALA A 74 2.83 -7.69 19.84
N GLU A 75 3.20 -8.11 21.06
CA GLU A 75 3.37 -9.51 21.43
C GLU A 75 2.05 -10.29 21.32
N ILE A 76 0.96 -9.71 21.83
CA ILE A 76 -0.39 -10.27 21.72
C ILE A 76 -0.77 -10.43 20.24
N ALA A 77 -0.51 -9.42 19.41
CA ALA A 77 -0.78 -9.45 17.99
C ALA A 77 -0.06 -10.63 17.31
N SER A 78 1.25 -10.74 17.53
CA SER A 78 2.08 -11.81 16.97
C SER A 78 1.64 -13.19 17.46
N ALA A 79 1.38 -13.35 18.75
CA ALA A 79 0.95 -14.62 19.31
C ALA A 79 -0.41 -15.09 18.76
N VAL A 80 -1.36 -14.17 18.60
CA VAL A 80 -2.68 -14.49 18.04
C VAL A 80 -2.61 -14.88 16.58
N ILE A 81 -1.84 -14.16 15.74
CA ILE A 81 -1.73 -14.49 14.32
C ILE A 81 -0.99 -15.81 14.12
N GLU A 82 0.07 -16.09 14.88
CA GLU A 82 0.80 -17.34 14.86
C GLU A 82 -0.11 -18.53 15.23
N ALA A 83 -0.91 -18.40 16.27
CA ALA A 83 -1.86 -19.43 16.66
C ALA A 83 -2.88 -19.74 15.56
N VAL A 84 -3.46 -18.70 14.95
CA VAL A 84 -4.45 -18.85 13.87
C VAL A 84 -3.82 -19.48 12.62
N THR A 85 -2.61 -19.06 12.25
CA THR A 85 -1.92 -19.59 11.05
C THR A 85 -1.50 -21.04 11.26
N THR A 86 -0.99 -21.40 12.44
CA THR A 86 -0.63 -22.76 12.82
C THR A 86 -1.86 -23.67 12.77
N ALA A 87 -2.94 -23.29 13.42
CA ALA A 87 -4.19 -24.05 13.39
C ALA A 87 -4.75 -24.24 11.97
N ALA A 88 -4.68 -23.20 11.13
CA ALA A 88 -5.12 -23.29 9.73
C ALA A 88 -4.25 -24.24 8.90
N SER A 89 -2.92 -24.17 9.08
CA SER A 89 -1.96 -25.06 8.41
C SER A 89 -2.17 -26.51 8.80
N GLU A 90 -2.25 -26.82 10.09
CA GLU A 90 -2.46 -28.18 10.60
C GLU A 90 -3.79 -28.78 10.14
N ASN A 91 -4.87 -28.00 10.20
CA ASN A 91 -6.18 -28.45 9.75
C ASN A 91 -6.21 -28.75 8.24
N ALA A 92 -5.58 -27.90 7.41
CA ALA A 92 -5.52 -28.10 5.98
C ALA A 92 -4.61 -29.28 5.59
N ALA A 93 -3.47 -29.42 6.23
CA ALA A 93 -2.56 -30.54 6.01
C ALA A 93 -3.24 -31.88 6.38
N SER A 94 -3.89 -31.94 7.54
CA SER A 94 -4.64 -33.14 7.98
C SER A 94 -5.79 -33.48 7.04
N ALA A 95 -6.51 -32.49 6.54
CA ALA A 95 -7.59 -32.69 5.57
C ALA A 95 -7.05 -33.21 4.21
N ALA A 96 -5.92 -32.69 3.74
CA ALA A 96 -5.26 -33.12 2.52
C ALA A 96 -4.76 -34.57 2.62
N GLU A 97 -4.10 -34.93 3.70
CA GLU A 97 -3.67 -36.31 3.99
C GLU A 97 -4.87 -37.28 4.04
N THR A 98 -5.97 -36.89 4.69
CA THR A 98 -7.18 -37.70 4.78
C THR A 98 -7.82 -37.92 3.40
N SER A 99 -7.68 -36.96 2.48
CA SER A 99 -8.16 -37.05 1.10
C SER A 99 -7.21 -37.83 0.17
N GLY A 100 -6.08 -38.32 0.66
CA GLY A 100 -5.12 -39.12 -0.08
C GLY A 100 -4.07 -38.31 -0.83
N THR A 101 -3.87 -37.06 -0.46
CA THR A 101 -2.80 -36.18 -0.96
C THR A 101 -1.47 -36.66 -0.35
N ASP A 102 -0.40 -36.63 -1.15
CA ASP A 102 0.95 -36.95 -0.62
C ASP A 102 1.45 -35.86 0.36
N ALA A 103 2.54 -36.16 1.05
CA ALA A 103 3.07 -35.28 2.10
C ALA A 103 3.46 -33.88 1.57
N GLU A 104 3.96 -33.79 0.33
CA GLU A 104 4.35 -32.52 -0.28
C GLU A 104 3.11 -31.68 -0.63
N GLY A 105 2.07 -32.30 -1.19
CA GLY A 105 0.79 -31.63 -1.46
C GLY A 105 0.05 -31.25 -0.19
N ALA A 106 0.14 -32.04 0.88
CA ALA A 106 -0.43 -31.71 2.19
C ALA A 106 0.29 -30.51 2.84
N ALA A 107 1.61 -30.43 2.77
CA ALA A 107 2.38 -29.28 3.25
C ALA A 107 2.03 -28.01 2.47
N THR A 108 1.97 -28.07 1.14
CA THR A 108 1.58 -26.94 0.30
C THR A 108 0.15 -26.44 0.62
N ALA A 109 -0.78 -27.36 0.87
CA ALA A 109 -2.14 -27.02 1.29
C ALA A 109 -2.16 -26.32 2.66
N GLY A 110 -1.31 -26.77 3.58
CA GLY A 110 -1.11 -26.15 4.89
C GLY A 110 -0.61 -24.72 4.78
N ASP A 111 0.47 -24.50 4.02
CA ASP A 111 1.06 -23.17 3.82
C ASP A 111 0.09 -22.18 3.17
N GLN A 112 -0.67 -22.64 2.17
CA GLN A 112 -1.70 -21.80 1.54
C GLN A 112 -2.83 -21.44 2.51
N ALA A 113 -3.26 -22.38 3.35
CA ALA A 113 -4.29 -22.13 4.35
C ALA A 113 -3.80 -21.17 5.44
N ALA A 114 -2.55 -21.30 5.90
CA ALA A 114 -1.93 -20.39 6.85
C ALA A 114 -1.89 -18.95 6.30
N ALA A 115 -1.42 -18.76 5.07
CA ALA A 115 -1.36 -17.46 4.42
C ALA A 115 -2.75 -16.80 4.26
N GLN A 116 -3.77 -17.60 3.90
CA GLN A 116 -5.14 -17.12 3.80
C GLN A 116 -5.74 -16.76 5.17
N ALA A 117 -5.49 -17.56 6.18
CA ALA A 117 -5.94 -17.30 7.55
C ALA A 117 -5.28 -16.03 8.10
N ALA A 118 -3.96 -15.87 7.92
CA ALA A 118 -3.24 -14.66 8.28
C ALA A 118 -3.87 -13.42 7.64
N ALA A 119 -4.10 -13.43 6.33
CA ALA A 119 -4.67 -12.29 5.63
C ALA A 119 -6.10 -11.93 6.09
N GLN A 120 -6.91 -12.92 6.44
CA GLN A 120 -8.28 -12.71 6.91
C GLN A 120 -8.34 -12.14 8.34
N VAL A 121 -7.42 -12.57 9.20
CA VAL A 121 -7.45 -12.26 10.64
C VAL A 121 -6.60 -11.03 10.98
N ALA A 122 -5.52 -10.79 10.25
CA ALA A 122 -4.57 -9.71 10.56
C ALA A 122 -5.26 -8.34 10.70
N ALA A 123 -6.10 -7.95 9.75
CA ALA A 123 -6.82 -6.68 9.81
C ALA A 123 -7.78 -6.60 11.01
N GLN A 124 -8.40 -7.70 11.42
CA GLN A 124 -9.31 -7.75 12.57
C GLN A 124 -8.54 -7.63 13.89
N VAL A 125 -7.41 -8.33 14.00
CA VAL A 125 -6.50 -8.26 15.15
C VAL A 125 -5.94 -6.85 15.28
N THR A 126 -5.42 -6.29 14.18
CA THR A 126 -4.91 -4.91 14.14
C THR A 126 -5.96 -3.91 14.58
N ASN A 127 -7.17 -3.99 14.04
CA ASN A 127 -8.26 -3.09 14.42
C ASN A 127 -8.61 -3.21 15.90
N GLY A 128 -8.73 -4.44 16.41
CA GLY A 128 -9.04 -4.68 17.82
C GLY A 128 -7.98 -4.11 18.75
N ILE A 129 -6.71 -4.42 18.49
CA ILE A 129 -5.60 -3.99 19.35
C ILE A 129 -5.36 -2.47 19.24
N SER A 130 -5.40 -1.90 18.02
CA SER A 130 -5.19 -0.45 17.84
C SER A 130 -6.27 0.41 18.51
N GLN A 131 -7.46 -0.13 18.74
CA GLN A 131 -8.49 0.55 19.55
C GLN A 131 -8.20 0.46 21.06
N ALA A 132 -7.67 -0.66 21.53
CA ALA A 132 -7.34 -0.89 22.92
C ALA A 132 -6.02 -0.19 23.33
N ALA A 133 -5.03 -0.22 22.46
CA ALA A 133 -3.69 0.32 22.66
C ALA A 133 -3.25 1.19 21.45
N PRO A 134 -3.80 2.39 21.27
CA PRO A 134 -3.52 3.23 20.10
C PRO A 134 -2.06 3.66 19.99
N GLU A 135 -1.34 3.77 21.09
CA GLU A 135 0.09 4.11 21.10
C GLU A 135 0.96 2.99 20.50
N ALA A 136 0.49 1.73 20.53
CA ALA A 136 1.16 0.59 19.94
C ALA A 136 0.72 0.30 18.50
N ALA A 137 -0.14 1.12 17.91
CA ALA A 137 -0.75 0.83 16.60
C ALA A 137 0.27 0.62 15.48
N GLY A 138 1.40 1.37 15.48
CA GLY A 138 2.49 1.21 14.53
C GLY A 138 3.20 -0.15 14.66
N GLU A 139 3.59 -0.51 15.87
CA GLU A 139 4.26 -1.78 16.16
C GLU A 139 3.36 -2.98 15.86
N VAL A 140 2.09 -2.90 16.26
CA VAL A 140 1.08 -3.93 15.96
C VAL A 140 0.88 -4.08 14.46
N ALA A 141 0.74 -2.98 13.74
CA ALA A 141 0.57 -3.01 12.29
C ALA A 141 1.79 -3.59 11.56
N ALA A 142 3.02 -3.28 12.02
CA ALA A 142 4.24 -3.87 11.49
C ALA A 142 4.29 -5.38 11.72
N ALA A 143 4.10 -5.84 12.96
CA ALA A 143 4.08 -7.26 13.30
C ALA A 143 3.02 -8.04 12.49
N MET A 144 1.86 -7.44 12.29
CA MET A 144 0.81 -8.04 11.44
C MET A 144 1.20 -8.07 9.96
N ALA A 145 1.91 -7.05 9.45
CA ALA A 145 2.36 -7.01 8.06
C ALA A 145 3.50 -8.00 7.79
N GLU A 146 4.37 -8.25 8.75
CA GLU A 146 5.37 -9.33 8.68
C GLU A 146 4.69 -10.71 8.56
N ALA A 147 3.69 -10.96 9.40
CA ALA A 147 2.96 -12.22 9.40
C ALA A 147 2.02 -12.38 8.19
N ALA A 148 1.48 -11.28 7.65
CA ALA A 148 0.51 -11.27 6.56
C ALA A 148 0.81 -10.17 5.52
N PRO A 149 1.91 -10.26 4.75
CA PRO A 149 2.32 -9.20 3.81
C PRO A 149 1.27 -8.88 2.74
N SER A 150 0.47 -9.85 2.35
CA SER A 150 -0.63 -9.67 1.39
C SER A 150 -1.77 -8.81 1.93
N ALA A 151 -1.88 -8.65 3.25
CA ALA A 151 -2.88 -7.82 3.92
C ALA A 151 -2.33 -6.45 4.34
N ALA A 152 -1.07 -6.12 4.07
CA ALA A 152 -0.37 -4.94 4.56
C ALA A 152 -1.14 -3.63 4.36
N ALA A 153 -1.73 -3.41 3.18
CA ALA A 153 -2.53 -2.22 2.89
C ALA A 153 -3.79 -2.13 3.77
N GLN A 154 -4.47 -3.25 3.99
CA GLN A 154 -5.66 -3.28 4.84
C GLN A 154 -5.29 -3.11 6.32
N ILE A 155 -4.18 -3.70 6.75
CA ILE A 155 -3.62 -3.54 8.09
C ILE A 155 -3.32 -2.07 8.35
N ALA A 156 -2.57 -1.41 7.47
CA ALA A 156 -2.23 0.00 7.58
C ALA A 156 -3.48 0.90 7.61
N GLN A 157 -4.44 0.62 6.74
CA GLN A 157 -5.70 1.36 6.67
C GLN A 157 -6.50 1.28 7.99
N VAL A 158 -6.69 0.08 8.55
CA VAL A 158 -7.47 -0.07 9.78
C VAL A 158 -6.74 0.48 11.00
N ALA A 159 -5.42 0.35 11.08
CA ALA A 159 -4.60 0.94 12.13
C ALA A 159 -4.66 2.48 12.09
N ALA A 160 -4.49 3.08 10.89
CA ALA A 160 -4.60 4.52 10.70
C ALA A 160 -6.02 5.06 10.96
N ALA A 161 -7.05 4.30 10.64
CA ALA A 161 -8.43 4.65 10.97
C ALA A 161 -8.69 4.65 12.48
N ALA A 162 -8.05 3.75 13.22
CA ALA A 162 -8.12 3.69 14.69
C ALA A 162 -7.29 4.81 15.35
N ASN A 163 -6.16 5.19 14.76
CA ASN A 163 -5.28 6.25 15.25
C ASN A 163 -4.79 7.15 14.09
N PRO A 164 -5.61 8.10 13.62
CA PRO A 164 -5.25 8.97 12.50
C PRO A 164 -4.01 9.85 12.74
N GLU A 165 -3.76 10.24 14.00
CA GLU A 165 -2.59 11.07 14.35
C GLU A 165 -1.27 10.31 14.17
N ALA A 166 -1.28 8.98 14.24
CA ALA A 166 -0.12 8.12 14.01
C ALA A 166 -0.05 7.56 12.58
N ALA A 167 -0.85 8.07 11.64
CA ALA A 167 -0.97 7.49 10.30
C ALA A 167 0.37 7.39 9.55
N ALA A 168 1.25 8.40 9.67
CA ALA A 168 2.57 8.42 9.07
C ALA A 168 3.50 7.34 9.66
N GLU A 169 3.52 7.21 10.98
CA GLU A 169 4.30 6.19 11.69
C GLU A 169 3.81 4.77 11.35
N ILE A 170 2.49 4.56 11.37
CA ILE A 170 1.86 3.29 10.99
C ILE A 170 2.23 2.91 9.55
N ALA A 171 2.10 3.84 8.61
CA ALA A 171 2.39 3.59 7.20
C ALA A 171 3.86 3.22 6.99
N SER A 172 4.78 3.98 7.60
CA SER A 172 6.22 3.72 7.56
C SER A 172 6.57 2.35 8.15
N ALA A 173 6.03 2.02 9.33
CA ALA A 173 6.27 0.75 9.99
C ALA A 173 5.79 -0.45 9.15
N VAL A 174 4.61 -0.35 8.56
CA VAL A 174 4.05 -1.41 7.70
C VAL A 174 4.86 -1.56 6.40
N VAL A 175 5.26 -0.45 5.76
CA VAL A 175 6.10 -0.54 4.54
C VAL A 175 7.47 -1.12 4.86
N SER A 176 8.10 -0.73 5.98
CA SER A 176 9.38 -1.31 6.41
C SER A 176 9.26 -2.83 6.59
N ALA A 177 8.22 -3.31 7.25
CA ALA A 177 7.95 -4.75 7.39
C ALA A 177 7.78 -5.46 6.03
N VAL A 178 7.13 -4.83 5.06
CA VAL A 178 7.00 -5.37 3.70
C VAL A 178 8.34 -5.39 2.97
N VAL A 179 9.17 -4.36 3.12
CA VAL A 179 10.51 -4.29 2.53
C VAL A 179 11.40 -5.39 3.08
N ASP A 180 11.41 -5.59 4.40
CA ASP A 180 12.20 -6.62 5.07
C ASP A 180 11.77 -8.03 4.62
N ASN A 181 10.47 -8.31 4.61
CA ASN A 181 9.92 -9.57 4.10
C ASN A 181 10.27 -9.81 2.63
N ALA A 182 10.17 -8.78 1.79
CA ALA A 182 10.53 -8.88 0.37
C ALA A 182 12.02 -9.14 0.17
N ALA A 183 12.88 -8.54 1.01
CA ALA A 183 14.32 -8.77 0.99
C ALA A 183 14.69 -10.19 1.43
N GLU A 184 14.03 -10.72 2.46
CA GLU A 184 14.20 -12.12 2.91
C GLU A 184 13.79 -13.11 1.82
N ASN A 185 12.64 -12.89 1.18
CA ASN A 185 12.17 -13.70 0.06
C ASN A 185 13.11 -13.64 -1.15
N ALA A 186 13.67 -12.46 -1.44
CA ALA A 186 14.67 -12.29 -2.50
C ALA A 186 15.96 -13.07 -2.20
N ALA A 187 16.43 -13.03 -0.94
CA ALA A 187 17.62 -13.75 -0.50
C ALA A 187 17.45 -15.29 -0.54
N ALA A 188 16.23 -15.78 -0.38
CA ALA A 188 15.90 -17.20 -0.47
C ALA A 188 15.79 -17.71 -1.93
N ASN A 189 15.74 -16.80 -2.92
CA ASN A 189 15.65 -17.19 -4.34
C ASN A 189 17.03 -17.61 -4.88
N GLU A 190 17.09 -18.74 -5.58
CA GLU A 190 18.33 -19.25 -6.18
C GLU A 190 18.91 -18.30 -7.25
N ASP A 191 18.06 -17.51 -7.93
CA ASP A 191 18.43 -16.48 -8.88
C ASP A 191 18.27 -15.10 -8.23
N ALA A 192 19.39 -14.52 -7.80
CA ALA A 192 19.43 -13.24 -7.08
C ALA A 192 18.86 -12.07 -7.89
N GLU A 193 19.02 -12.05 -9.22
CA GLU A 193 18.50 -10.98 -10.08
C GLU A 193 16.95 -11.07 -10.18
N THR A 194 16.44 -12.28 -10.37
CA THR A 194 14.99 -12.53 -10.38
C THR A 194 14.38 -12.26 -9.00
N GLY A 195 15.03 -12.68 -7.92
CA GLY A 195 14.60 -12.42 -6.55
C GLY A 195 14.49 -10.92 -6.26
N ALA A 196 15.52 -10.14 -6.60
CA ALA A 196 15.53 -8.70 -6.39
C ALA A 196 14.44 -7.98 -7.20
N ALA A 197 14.22 -8.38 -8.47
CA ALA A 197 13.17 -7.80 -9.31
C ALA A 197 11.75 -8.10 -8.77
N GLN A 198 11.54 -9.31 -8.25
CA GLN A 198 10.27 -9.70 -7.62
C GLN A 198 10.03 -8.91 -6.33
N ALA A 199 11.05 -8.77 -5.47
CA ALA A 199 10.99 -7.97 -4.25
C ALA A 199 10.64 -6.51 -4.54
N ALA A 200 11.33 -5.88 -5.48
CA ALA A 200 11.05 -4.50 -5.89
C ALA A 200 9.60 -4.32 -6.37
N THR A 201 9.10 -5.26 -7.17
CA THR A 201 7.70 -5.24 -7.66
C THR A 201 6.70 -5.40 -6.51
N GLN A 202 6.99 -6.29 -5.57
CA GLN A 202 6.13 -6.53 -4.40
C GLN A 202 6.08 -5.29 -3.49
N VAL A 203 7.24 -4.70 -3.18
CA VAL A 203 7.34 -3.48 -2.37
C VAL A 203 6.59 -2.33 -3.04
N ALA A 204 6.81 -2.12 -4.35
CA ALA A 204 6.15 -1.06 -5.09
C ALA A 204 4.61 -1.17 -5.08
N ALA A 205 4.08 -2.38 -5.30
CA ALA A 205 2.64 -2.64 -5.27
C ALA A 205 2.06 -2.46 -3.86
N ALA A 206 2.75 -2.95 -2.84
CA ALA A 206 2.33 -2.80 -1.44
C ALA A 206 2.35 -1.32 -1.01
N ALA A 207 3.43 -0.60 -1.32
CA ALA A 207 3.58 0.82 -0.98
C ALA A 207 2.47 1.68 -1.61
N GLN A 208 2.12 1.42 -2.88
CA GLN A 208 0.99 2.08 -3.55
C GLN A 208 -0.33 1.83 -2.83
N ALA A 209 -0.60 0.58 -2.49
CA ALA A 209 -1.85 0.18 -1.83
C ALA A 209 -1.94 0.71 -0.39
N ILE A 210 -0.82 0.72 0.35
CA ILE A 210 -0.72 1.30 1.70
C ILE A 210 -0.96 2.80 1.63
N ALA A 211 -0.30 3.51 0.71
CA ALA A 211 -0.48 4.94 0.52
C ALA A 211 -1.94 5.31 0.25
N ALA A 212 -2.61 4.60 -0.65
CA ALA A 212 -4.03 4.80 -0.93
C ALA A 212 -4.92 4.48 0.28
N GLY A 213 -4.67 3.36 0.97
CA GLY A 213 -5.45 2.92 2.13
C GLY A 213 -5.36 3.88 3.30
N VAL A 214 -4.15 4.32 3.65
CA VAL A 214 -3.92 5.25 4.77
C VAL A 214 -4.39 6.65 4.42
N ALA A 215 -4.17 7.14 3.19
CA ALA A 215 -4.72 8.44 2.75
C ALA A 215 -6.26 8.48 2.80
N GLN A 216 -6.92 7.35 2.58
CA GLN A 216 -8.36 7.22 2.73
C GLN A 216 -8.78 7.25 4.21
N ALA A 217 -8.03 6.61 5.09
CA ALA A 217 -8.32 6.52 6.52
C ALA A 217 -8.02 7.85 7.26
N ALA A 218 -6.93 8.51 6.88
CA ALA A 218 -6.44 9.74 7.50
C ALA A 218 -6.08 10.80 6.44
N PRO A 219 -7.05 11.40 5.74
CA PRO A 219 -6.80 12.29 4.61
C PRO A 219 -6.06 13.58 4.99
N GLU A 220 -6.20 14.05 6.23
CA GLU A 220 -5.47 15.25 6.73
C GLU A 220 -3.98 14.97 6.96
N GLN A 221 -3.60 13.71 7.13
CA GLN A 221 -2.21 13.26 7.32
C GLN A 221 -1.57 12.73 6.02
N ALA A 222 -2.30 12.78 4.89
CA ALA A 222 -1.90 12.12 3.65
C ALA A 222 -0.51 12.58 3.13
N ALA A 223 -0.18 13.85 3.24
CA ALA A 223 1.12 14.38 2.79
C ALA A 223 2.27 13.92 3.71
N GLU A 224 2.10 14.03 5.03
CA GLU A 224 3.08 13.58 6.02
C GLU A 224 3.32 12.07 5.93
N MET A 225 2.24 11.30 5.84
CA MET A 225 2.29 9.84 5.63
C MET A 225 3.04 9.48 4.36
N ALA A 226 2.74 10.15 3.24
CA ALA A 226 3.37 9.84 1.97
C ALA A 226 4.86 10.18 1.95
N THR A 227 5.27 11.22 2.68
CA THR A 227 6.69 11.56 2.92
C THR A 227 7.37 10.46 3.72
N ALA A 228 6.79 10.03 4.84
CA ALA A 228 7.33 8.94 5.67
C ALA A 228 7.44 7.61 4.90
N LEU A 229 6.46 7.29 4.05
CA LEU A 229 6.52 6.13 3.16
C LEU A 229 7.66 6.24 2.13
N SER A 230 7.88 7.42 1.55
CA SER A 230 8.96 7.63 0.58
C SER A 230 10.35 7.55 1.20
N GLU A 231 10.48 7.94 2.47
CA GLU A 231 11.71 7.73 3.25
C GLU A 231 11.95 6.24 3.56
N ALA A 232 10.89 5.49 3.90
CA ALA A 232 10.97 4.06 4.21
C ALA A 232 11.21 3.21 2.95
N ALA A 233 10.67 3.60 1.80
CA ALA A 233 10.80 2.88 0.53
C ALA A 233 11.09 3.84 -0.64
N PRO A 234 12.31 4.40 -0.74
CA PRO A 234 12.64 5.43 -1.75
C PRO A 234 12.44 4.94 -3.19
N ASP A 235 12.73 3.68 -3.48
CA ASP A 235 12.57 3.08 -4.80
C ASP A 235 11.09 2.94 -5.22
N ALA A 236 10.16 3.03 -4.26
CA ALA A 236 8.72 2.98 -4.47
C ALA A 236 8.05 4.36 -4.51
N SER A 237 8.81 5.46 -4.46
CA SER A 237 8.27 6.83 -4.35
C SER A 237 7.23 7.16 -5.42
N ALA A 238 7.46 6.73 -6.68
CA ALA A 238 6.50 6.94 -7.77
C ALA A 238 5.15 6.25 -7.52
N GLN A 239 5.16 5.03 -6.97
CA GLN A 239 3.97 4.27 -6.64
C GLN A 239 3.26 4.82 -5.40
N ILE A 240 4.00 5.33 -4.42
CA ILE A 240 3.46 6.01 -3.24
C ILE A 240 2.70 7.27 -3.66
N VAL A 241 3.31 8.12 -4.50
CA VAL A 241 2.61 9.28 -5.07
C VAL A 241 1.38 8.84 -5.85
N ALA A 242 1.48 7.81 -6.67
CA ALA A 242 0.36 7.28 -7.45
C ALA A 242 -0.78 6.76 -6.56
N GLY A 243 -0.47 6.06 -5.47
CA GLY A 243 -1.44 5.60 -4.48
C GLY A 243 -2.14 6.77 -3.77
N THR A 244 -1.37 7.73 -3.27
CA THR A 244 -1.88 8.97 -2.66
C THR A 244 -2.77 9.74 -3.63
N ALA A 245 -2.37 9.87 -4.89
CA ALA A 245 -3.12 10.58 -5.93
C ALA A 245 -4.50 9.98 -6.21
N THR A 246 -4.73 8.69 -5.94
CA THR A 246 -6.05 8.08 -6.14
C THR A 246 -7.09 8.60 -5.16
N VAL A 247 -6.66 9.10 -4.00
CA VAL A 247 -7.53 9.53 -2.89
C VAL A 247 -7.41 11.04 -2.65
N ASN A 248 -6.18 11.54 -2.61
CA ASN A 248 -5.88 12.95 -2.31
C ASN A 248 -4.87 13.53 -3.34
N PRO A 249 -5.35 14.06 -4.47
CA PRO A 249 -4.49 14.65 -5.50
C PRO A 249 -3.63 15.83 -5.02
N GLU A 250 -4.12 16.61 -4.04
CA GLU A 250 -3.37 17.75 -3.49
C GLU A 250 -2.16 17.27 -2.66
N ALA A 251 -2.34 16.29 -1.78
CA ALA A 251 -1.24 15.68 -1.04
C ALA A 251 -0.23 14.99 -1.97
N ALA A 252 -0.69 14.37 -3.05
CA ALA A 252 0.19 13.78 -4.06
C ALA A 252 1.03 14.82 -4.80
N ALA A 253 0.47 16.00 -5.08
CA ALA A 253 1.20 17.10 -5.69
C ALA A 253 2.26 17.68 -4.73
N GLU A 254 1.92 17.87 -3.45
CA GLU A 254 2.84 18.34 -2.42
C GLU A 254 4.02 17.35 -2.22
N LEU A 255 3.72 16.06 -2.12
CA LEU A 255 4.75 15.02 -2.07
C LEU A 255 5.62 15.00 -3.33
N THR A 256 5.00 15.16 -4.51
CA THR A 256 5.75 15.24 -5.77
C THR A 256 6.74 16.40 -5.77
N ALA A 257 6.33 17.58 -5.33
CA ALA A 257 7.23 18.73 -5.21
C ALA A 257 8.43 18.40 -4.31
N THR A 258 8.19 17.85 -3.13
CA THR A 258 9.24 17.46 -2.18
C THR A 258 10.22 16.46 -2.79
N ILE A 259 9.72 15.38 -3.40
CA ILE A 259 10.58 14.34 -3.99
C ILE A 259 11.39 14.89 -5.18
N VAL A 260 10.75 15.71 -6.03
CA VAL A 260 11.37 16.22 -7.25
C VAL A 260 12.38 17.35 -6.94
N GLU A 261 12.19 18.13 -5.88
CA GLU A 261 13.20 19.06 -5.38
C GLU A 261 14.49 18.35 -4.96
N GLU A 262 14.38 17.20 -4.30
CA GLU A 262 15.52 16.40 -3.86
C GLU A 262 16.09 15.54 -4.98
N ASN A 263 15.23 14.97 -5.84
CA ASN A 263 15.58 14.09 -6.94
C ASN A 263 14.78 14.41 -8.20
N PRO A 264 15.25 15.38 -9.03
CA PRO A 264 14.56 15.77 -10.26
C PRO A 264 14.36 14.63 -11.29
N GLU A 265 15.21 13.60 -11.24
CA GLU A 265 15.11 12.45 -12.15
C GLU A 265 13.87 11.59 -11.85
N ALA A 266 13.30 11.67 -10.64
CA ALA A 266 12.07 10.98 -10.28
C ALA A 266 10.82 11.56 -10.99
N ALA A 267 10.87 12.78 -11.50
CA ALA A 267 9.72 13.47 -12.10
C ALA A 267 9.00 12.65 -13.18
N ALA A 268 9.75 12.03 -14.09
CA ALA A 268 9.16 11.23 -15.16
C ALA A 268 8.49 9.95 -14.66
N SER A 269 9.11 9.22 -13.74
CA SER A 269 8.56 7.98 -13.17
C SER A 269 7.29 8.24 -12.34
N ILE A 270 7.28 9.29 -11.51
CA ILE A 270 6.12 9.76 -10.77
C ILE A 270 4.98 10.12 -11.74
N SER A 271 5.30 10.89 -12.77
CA SER A 271 4.34 11.33 -13.80
C SER A 271 3.67 10.16 -14.52
N ILE A 272 4.43 9.14 -14.89
CA ILE A 272 3.90 7.91 -15.49
C ILE A 272 2.99 7.18 -14.53
N ALA A 273 3.43 6.95 -13.30
CA ALA A 273 2.68 6.21 -12.30
C ALA A 273 1.33 6.87 -11.97
N VAL A 274 1.33 8.20 -11.81
CA VAL A 274 0.09 8.97 -11.56
C VAL A 274 -0.83 8.97 -12.77
N ALA A 275 -0.31 9.16 -13.98
CA ALA A 275 -1.14 9.14 -15.19
C ALA A 275 -1.81 7.78 -15.42
N GLN A 276 -1.18 6.68 -15.02
CA GLN A 276 -1.72 5.32 -15.11
C GLN A 276 -2.77 5.05 -14.03
N SER A 277 -2.53 5.50 -12.80
CA SER A 277 -3.41 5.23 -11.65
C SER A 277 -4.59 6.19 -11.54
N ASN A 278 -4.35 7.48 -11.70
CA ASN A 278 -5.38 8.53 -11.64
C ASN A 278 -5.11 9.68 -12.63
N PRO A 279 -5.57 9.60 -13.88
CA PRO A 279 -5.38 10.66 -14.87
C PRO A 279 -5.95 12.03 -14.45
N ALA A 280 -6.94 12.06 -13.55
CA ALA A 280 -7.52 13.31 -13.04
C ALA A 280 -6.55 14.07 -12.11
N ALA A 281 -5.62 13.38 -11.44
CA ALA A 281 -4.58 13.99 -10.62
C ALA A 281 -3.40 14.52 -11.44
N ALA A 282 -3.33 14.18 -12.74
CA ALA A 282 -2.19 14.52 -13.58
C ALA A 282 -1.89 16.02 -13.66
N ALA A 283 -2.94 16.85 -13.66
CA ALA A 283 -2.77 18.31 -13.68
C ALA A 283 -2.06 18.83 -12.41
N ALA A 284 -2.50 18.38 -11.24
CA ALA A 284 -1.91 18.80 -9.96
C ALA A 284 -0.44 18.36 -9.85
N VAL A 285 -0.15 17.10 -10.21
CA VAL A 285 1.22 16.57 -10.16
C VAL A 285 2.12 17.20 -11.22
N ALA A 286 1.62 17.45 -12.44
CA ALA A 286 2.38 18.13 -13.47
C ALA A 286 2.72 19.59 -13.10
N GLY A 287 1.78 20.28 -12.45
CA GLY A 287 2.00 21.62 -11.89
C GLY A 287 3.08 21.60 -10.82
N ALA A 288 3.00 20.64 -9.88
CA ALA A 288 4.02 20.47 -8.84
C ALA A 288 5.43 20.22 -9.41
N VAL A 289 5.53 19.37 -10.46
CA VAL A 289 6.81 19.15 -11.16
C VAL A 289 7.29 20.44 -11.82
N ALA A 290 6.39 21.20 -12.45
CA ALA A 290 6.77 22.43 -13.15
C ALA A 290 7.24 23.55 -12.20
N GLU A 291 6.74 23.58 -10.98
CA GLU A 291 7.19 24.50 -9.93
C GLU A 291 8.51 24.04 -9.29
N ALA A 292 8.61 22.75 -8.94
CA ALA A 292 9.77 22.20 -8.22
C ALA A 292 11.00 21.97 -9.13
N ALA A 293 10.78 21.49 -10.36
CA ALA A 293 11.84 21.23 -11.34
C ALA A 293 11.41 21.65 -12.74
N PRO A 294 11.44 22.94 -13.06
CA PRO A 294 10.98 23.48 -14.37
C PRO A 294 11.65 22.84 -15.59
N GLU A 295 12.91 22.43 -15.45
CA GLU A 295 13.66 21.76 -16.51
C GLU A 295 13.13 20.36 -16.83
N GLN A 296 12.45 19.71 -15.89
CA GLN A 296 11.84 18.38 -16.05
C GLN A 296 10.37 18.44 -16.48
N ALA A 297 9.74 19.60 -16.40
CA ALA A 297 8.30 19.77 -16.60
C ALA A 297 7.80 19.27 -17.97
N ALA A 298 8.51 19.61 -19.04
CA ALA A 298 8.16 19.16 -20.39
C ALA A 298 8.30 17.64 -20.53
N ALA A 299 9.37 17.07 -20.00
CA ALA A 299 9.59 15.61 -20.01
C ALA A 299 8.53 14.86 -19.18
N ALA A 300 8.20 15.39 -18.01
CA ALA A 300 7.17 14.85 -17.13
C ALA A 300 5.78 14.86 -17.79
N ALA A 301 5.36 15.99 -18.36
CA ALA A 301 4.08 16.11 -19.06
C ALA A 301 4.00 15.19 -20.30
N THR A 302 5.10 15.08 -21.04
CA THR A 302 5.23 14.18 -22.19
C THR A 302 5.10 12.72 -21.76
N ALA A 303 5.76 12.33 -20.66
CA ALA A 303 5.66 10.99 -20.07
C ALA A 303 4.23 10.66 -19.61
N MET A 304 3.53 11.62 -18.99
CA MET A 304 2.11 11.48 -18.64
C MET A 304 1.23 11.24 -19.87
N ALA A 305 1.41 12.04 -20.91
CA ALA A 305 0.65 11.92 -22.15
C ALA A 305 0.88 10.59 -22.88
N ALA A 306 2.11 10.10 -22.86
CA ALA A 306 2.48 8.79 -23.41
C ALA A 306 1.88 7.63 -22.59
N ALA A 307 1.93 7.73 -21.25
CA ALA A 307 1.40 6.72 -20.36
C ALA A 307 -0.13 6.64 -20.39
N ASN A 308 -0.80 7.81 -20.47
CA ASN A 308 -2.25 7.89 -20.54
C ASN A 308 -2.70 9.16 -21.27
N PRO A 309 -3.20 9.06 -22.50
CA PRO A 309 -3.67 10.21 -23.26
C PRO A 309 -4.78 11.05 -22.57
N ALA A 310 -5.54 10.46 -21.64
CA ALA A 310 -6.54 11.20 -20.87
C ALA A 310 -5.91 12.19 -19.87
N ALA A 311 -4.66 11.97 -19.46
CA ALA A 311 -3.90 12.88 -18.60
C ALA A 311 -3.30 14.08 -19.39
N ALA A 312 -3.16 13.95 -20.72
CA ALA A 312 -2.42 14.89 -21.54
C ALA A 312 -2.91 16.34 -21.45
N GLN A 313 -4.23 16.55 -21.46
CA GLN A 313 -4.78 17.90 -21.41
C GLN A 313 -4.47 18.60 -20.08
N GLY A 314 -4.73 17.94 -18.96
CA GLY A 314 -4.50 18.51 -17.63
C GLY A 314 -3.00 18.76 -17.39
N ALA A 315 -2.16 17.82 -17.74
CA ALA A 315 -0.72 17.96 -17.62
C ALA A 315 -0.17 19.10 -18.51
N ALA A 316 -0.61 19.19 -19.77
CA ALA A 316 -0.24 20.27 -20.66
C ALA A 316 -0.61 21.64 -20.10
N GLN A 317 -1.86 21.79 -19.67
CA GLN A 317 -2.35 23.05 -19.11
C GLN A 317 -1.55 23.48 -17.89
N ALA A 318 -1.36 22.57 -16.93
CA ALA A 318 -0.65 22.88 -15.68
C ALA A 318 0.82 23.29 -15.92
N VAL A 319 1.53 22.55 -16.77
CA VAL A 319 2.94 22.87 -17.10
C VAL A 319 3.05 24.19 -17.86
N MET A 320 2.14 24.45 -18.79
CA MET A 320 2.18 25.68 -19.59
C MET A 320 1.73 26.91 -18.78
N GLU A 321 0.83 26.76 -17.81
CA GLU A 321 0.47 27.81 -16.86
C GLU A 321 1.64 28.16 -15.93
N ALA A 322 2.38 27.17 -15.47
CA ALA A 322 3.57 27.35 -14.63
C ALA A 322 4.76 27.92 -15.45
N ASN A 323 4.89 27.54 -16.73
CA ASN A 323 5.96 28.00 -17.63
C ASN A 323 5.44 28.37 -19.03
N PRO A 324 4.83 29.57 -19.21
CA PRO A 324 4.27 30.00 -20.51
C PRO A 324 5.30 30.13 -21.63
N GLU A 325 6.56 30.39 -21.31
CA GLU A 325 7.62 30.52 -22.33
C GLU A 325 7.94 29.16 -22.98
N ALA A 326 7.79 28.05 -22.24
CA ALA A 326 7.99 26.70 -22.75
C ALA A 326 6.74 26.12 -23.44
N ALA A 327 5.61 26.83 -23.49
CA ALA A 327 4.33 26.30 -23.95
C ALA A 327 4.38 25.69 -25.36
N ALA A 328 5.12 26.32 -26.30
CA ALA A 328 5.29 25.80 -27.66
C ALA A 328 6.08 24.47 -27.69
N GLU A 329 7.17 24.41 -26.98
CA GLU A 329 8.03 23.21 -26.90
C GLU A 329 7.29 22.03 -26.22
N VAL A 330 6.63 22.31 -25.11
CA VAL A 330 5.83 21.32 -24.39
C VAL A 330 4.69 20.81 -25.28
N ALA A 331 3.98 21.71 -26.00
CA ALA A 331 2.89 21.34 -26.88
C ALA A 331 3.34 20.41 -28.02
N VAL A 332 4.49 20.70 -28.65
CA VAL A 332 5.05 19.88 -29.70
C VAL A 332 5.44 18.49 -29.19
N ALA A 333 6.22 18.42 -28.10
CA ALA A 333 6.69 17.17 -27.52
C ALA A 333 5.53 16.26 -27.08
N MET A 334 4.49 16.85 -26.45
CA MET A 334 3.31 16.10 -26.04
C MET A 334 2.44 15.64 -27.23
N ALA A 335 2.33 16.46 -28.29
CA ALA A 335 1.57 16.10 -29.47
C ALA A 335 2.21 14.97 -30.31
N GLU A 336 3.52 14.87 -30.30
CA GLU A 336 4.26 13.73 -30.89
C GLU A 336 3.91 12.41 -30.18
N MET A 337 3.85 12.44 -28.86
CA MET A 337 3.56 11.25 -28.03
C MET A 337 2.07 10.92 -27.94
N ALA A 338 1.21 11.92 -27.96
CA ALA A 338 -0.25 11.78 -27.87
C ALA A 338 -0.98 12.51 -29.00
N PRO A 339 -0.83 12.07 -30.27
CA PRO A 339 -1.41 12.78 -31.41
C PRO A 339 -2.92 12.93 -31.37
N GLN A 340 -3.64 12.01 -30.71
CA GLN A 340 -5.08 12.10 -30.49
C GLN A 340 -5.47 13.24 -29.53
N ALA A 341 -4.56 13.71 -28.67
CA ALA A 341 -4.79 14.83 -27.76
C ALA A 341 -4.26 16.17 -28.33
N ALA A 342 -3.64 16.18 -29.50
CA ALA A 342 -2.94 17.34 -30.05
C ALA A 342 -3.81 18.61 -30.12
N GLY A 343 -5.10 18.49 -30.43
CA GLY A 343 -6.00 19.63 -30.48
C GLY A 343 -6.24 20.30 -29.13
N VAL A 344 -6.39 19.50 -28.05
CA VAL A 344 -6.56 20.03 -26.69
C VAL A 344 -5.25 20.57 -26.13
N ILE A 345 -4.12 19.93 -26.46
CA ILE A 345 -2.77 20.39 -26.11
C ILE A 345 -2.47 21.75 -26.77
N ALA A 346 -2.73 21.89 -28.08
CA ALA A 346 -2.55 23.14 -28.79
C ALA A 346 -3.42 24.27 -28.25
N ASN A 347 -4.64 23.97 -27.85
CA ASN A 347 -5.54 24.94 -27.20
C ASN A 347 -4.99 25.41 -25.86
N ALA A 348 -4.57 24.48 -24.99
CA ALA A 348 -3.97 24.82 -23.70
C ALA A 348 -2.70 25.69 -23.88
N ALA A 349 -1.85 25.36 -24.84
CA ALA A 349 -0.67 26.14 -25.15
C ALA A 349 -0.97 27.54 -25.69
N ALA A 350 -2.02 27.68 -26.52
CA ALA A 350 -2.46 28.96 -27.03
C ALA A 350 -3.15 29.84 -25.95
N GLU A 351 -3.80 29.22 -24.96
CA GLU A 351 -4.34 29.93 -23.80
C GLU A 351 -3.22 30.43 -22.87
N ALA A 352 -2.18 29.62 -22.65
CA ALA A 352 -1.02 29.99 -21.83
C ALA A 352 -0.14 31.05 -22.51
N ASN A 353 -0.01 31.02 -23.85
CA ASN A 353 0.75 31.99 -24.63
C ASN A 353 -0.03 32.45 -25.87
N PRO A 354 -0.97 33.40 -25.73
CA PRO A 354 -1.81 33.87 -26.84
C PRO A 354 -1.05 34.54 -27.97
N GLU A 355 0.10 35.15 -27.70
CA GLU A 355 0.92 35.82 -28.71
C GLU A 355 1.55 34.83 -29.68
N ALA A 356 1.89 33.64 -29.21
CA ALA A 356 2.47 32.54 -30.00
C ALA A 356 1.42 31.55 -30.55
N ALA A 357 0.14 31.77 -30.34
CA ALA A 357 -0.92 30.78 -30.64
C ALA A 357 -0.89 30.23 -32.08
N ALA A 358 -0.65 31.09 -33.06
CA ALA A 358 -0.58 30.65 -34.48
C ALA A 358 0.68 29.82 -34.77
N GLU A 359 1.79 30.15 -34.15
CA GLU A 359 3.07 29.41 -34.28
C GLU A 359 2.97 28.06 -33.61
N ILE A 360 2.38 28.01 -32.35
CA ILE A 360 2.11 26.78 -31.62
C ILE A 360 1.21 25.84 -32.43
N ALA A 361 0.10 26.35 -32.97
CA ALA A 361 -0.81 25.53 -33.76
C ALA A 361 -0.12 24.93 -35.00
N SER A 362 0.74 25.71 -35.69
CA SER A 362 1.51 25.23 -36.85
C SER A 362 2.51 24.15 -36.46
N ALA A 363 3.27 24.35 -35.38
CA ALA A 363 4.26 23.43 -34.89
C ALA A 363 3.63 22.09 -34.42
N VAL A 364 2.48 22.15 -33.71
CA VAL A 364 1.75 20.95 -33.29
C VAL A 364 1.21 20.16 -34.49
N ILE A 365 0.70 20.83 -35.54
CA ILE A 365 0.24 20.16 -36.77
C ILE A 365 1.41 19.47 -37.47
N GLU A 366 2.57 20.12 -37.55
CA GLU A 366 3.78 19.53 -38.13
C GLU A 366 4.24 18.29 -37.35
N ALA A 367 4.30 18.39 -36.02
CA ALA A 367 4.65 17.30 -35.12
C ALA A 367 3.73 16.07 -35.30
N VAL A 368 2.43 16.28 -35.30
CA VAL A 368 1.44 15.20 -35.51
C VAL A 368 1.57 14.57 -36.91
N THR A 369 1.81 15.38 -37.90
CA THR A 369 1.96 14.90 -39.30
C THR A 369 3.24 14.07 -39.46
N THR A 370 4.32 14.48 -38.80
CA THR A 370 5.60 13.76 -38.79
C THR A 370 5.43 12.44 -38.06
N ALA A 371 4.87 12.42 -36.82
CA ALA A 371 4.61 11.22 -36.06
C ALA A 371 3.70 10.22 -36.80
N ALA A 372 2.68 10.73 -37.51
CA ALA A 372 1.79 9.87 -38.30
C ALA A 372 2.54 9.22 -39.49
N SER A 373 3.47 9.96 -40.14
CA SER A 373 4.25 9.45 -41.27
C SER A 373 5.28 8.40 -40.81
N GLU A 374 5.92 8.60 -39.66
CA GLU A 374 6.87 7.65 -39.05
C GLU A 374 6.19 6.36 -38.63
N ASN A 375 5.03 6.45 -37.98
CA ASN A 375 4.22 5.29 -37.60
C ASN A 375 3.77 4.48 -38.83
N ALA A 376 3.40 5.15 -39.92
CA ALA A 376 3.02 4.49 -41.18
C ALA A 376 4.21 3.78 -41.82
N ALA A 377 5.40 4.38 -41.80
CA ALA A 377 6.63 3.79 -42.33
C ALA A 377 7.03 2.54 -41.51
N SER A 378 7.03 2.63 -40.19
CA SER A 378 7.33 1.52 -39.27
C SER A 378 6.35 0.34 -39.44
N ALA A 379 5.06 0.64 -39.62
CA ALA A 379 4.04 -0.40 -39.87
C ALA A 379 4.25 -1.09 -41.22
N ALA A 380 4.76 -0.38 -42.24
CA ALA A 380 5.07 -0.95 -43.53
C ALA A 380 6.30 -1.88 -43.49
N GLU A 381 7.31 -1.55 -42.68
CA GLU A 381 8.51 -2.37 -42.47
C GLU A 381 8.21 -3.67 -41.74
N THR A 382 7.29 -3.65 -40.76
CA THR A 382 6.91 -4.85 -39.96
C THR A 382 5.97 -5.79 -40.69
N SER A 383 5.34 -5.35 -41.80
CA SER A 383 4.38 -6.13 -42.60
C SER A 383 4.95 -6.73 -43.87
N GLY A 384 6.22 -6.49 -44.21
CA GLY A 384 6.98 -7.02 -45.35
C GLY A 384 7.89 -8.17 -44.95
#